data_796a3da5a70a7bdc449fbdd28254b94b
#
_entry.id   796a3da5a70a7bdc449fbdd28254b94b
#
_cell.length_a   1.000
_cell.length_b   1.000
_cell.length_c   1.000
_cell.angle_alpha   90.00
_cell.angle_beta   90.00
_cell.angle_gamma   90.00
#
_symmetry.space_group_name_H-M   'P 1'
#
loop_
_entity.id
_entity.type
_entity.pdbx_description
1 polymer ?
#
loop_
_entity_poly.entity_id
_entity_poly.type
_entity_poly.pdbx_seq_one_letter_code
_entity_poly.pdbx_strand_id
1 'polypeptide(L)'
;MKFRKKVNLKILLLIILTIPSVVALLKPGYYNMHDDMQMIRQLELEKCIADGQIPCRWSPDLGYEYGYPLFNFYPPLPYMVGQVFRTLGISFMWSVKLTAVVQSFATGLSMFALVSYLVNPTAGLISALFYVYAPYRAVNIYVRAAMNEAWAAVFFPLIFLYIKKIIDKNSTKITPILLALSIVGLMLSHNPMLLVFSVFSLLWAIFCLCLQHKTVKNIFKQTSTIVSLIKSALIALGLSAFYTLPVIFEAGLTKIDTMFQGYYNYEVHFVGLFQLFISNF
;
A
#
# COMPACT_ATOMS: atom_id res chain seq x y z
N MET A 1 19.55 -21.20 16.84
CA MET A 1 20.57 -20.67 15.89
C MET A 1 20.36 -21.15 14.45
N LYS A 2 20.16 -22.46 14.16
CA LYS A 2 19.94 -23.01 12.80
C LYS A 2 18.67 -22.45 12.10
N PHE A 3 17.54 -22.25 12.80
CA PHE A 3 16.30 -21.72 12.23
C PHE A 3 16.47 -20.27 11.74
N ARG A 4 17.08 -19.41 12.57
CA ARG A 4 17.34 -18.00 12.23
C ARG A 4 18.26 -17.85 11.02
N LYS A 5 19.29 -18.70 10.89
CA LYS A 5 20.16 -18.75 9.71
C LYS A 5 19.40 -19.13 8.42
N LYS A 6 18.47 -20.10 8.50
CA LYS A 6 17.63 -20.50 7.35
C LYS A 6 16.67 -19.38 6.89
N VAL A 7 16.12 -18.61 7.84
CA VAL A 7 15.27 -17.45 7.50
C VAL A 7 16.08 -16.36 6.82
N ASN A 8 17.25 -16.01 7.37
CA ASN A 8 18.13 -14.97 6.81
C ASN A 8 18.58 -15.32 5.38
N LEU A 9 18.94 -16.58 5.13
CA LEU A 9 19.30 -17.01 3.77
C LEU A 9 18.14 -16.84 2.78
N LYS A 10 16.90 -17.12 3.20
CA LYS A 10 15.73 -16.98 2.33
C LYS A 10 15.35 -15.54 2.06
N ILE A 11 15.55 -14.64 3.03
CA ILE A 11 15.42 -13.20 2.83
C ILE A 11 16.46 -12.71 1.82
N LEU A 12 17.72 -13.14 1.94
CA LEU A 12 18.75 -12.81 0.98
C LEU A 12 18.41 -13.31 -0.44
N LEU A 13 17.94 -14.55 -0.56
CA LEU A 13 17.48 -15.12 -1.82
C LEU A 13 16.30 -14.32 -2.39
N LEU A 14 15.34 -13.92 -1.57
CA LEU A 14 14.22 -13.09 -2.00
C LEU A 14 14.71 -11.75 -2.55
N ILE A 15 15.62 -11.08 -1.86
CA ILE A 15 16.21 -9.81 -2.32
C ILE A 15 16.88 -10.02 -3.69
N ILE A 16 17.75 -11.01 -3.83
CA ILE A 16 18.45 -11.31 -5.09
C ILE A 16 17.43 -11.60 -6.21
N LEU A 17 16.44 -12.46 -5.94
CA LEU A 17 15.44 -12.85 -6.92
C LEU A 17 14.41 -11.74 -7.23
N THR A 18 14.32 -10.69 -6.42
CA THR A 18 13.50 -9.51 -6.72
C THR A 18 14.21 -8.54 -7.67
N ILE A 19 15.55 -8.53 -7.72
CA ILE A 19 16.33 -7.62 -8.58
C ILE A 19 15.87 -7.63 -10.04
N PRO A 20 15.68 -8.79 -10.72
CA PRO A 20 15.26 -8.79 -12.12
C PRO A 20 13.92 -8.07 -12.35
N SER A 21 13.02 -8.10 -11.36
CA SER A 21 11.72 -7.42 -11.47
C SER A 21 11.81 -5.90 -11.45
N VAL A 22 12.94 -5.31 -11.11
CA VAL A 22 13.16 -3.85 -11.01
C VAL A 22 14.30 -3.33 -11.89
N VAL A 23 15.04 -4.22 -12.58
CA VAL A 23 16.20 -3.84 -13.40
C VAL A 23 15.84 -2.79 -14.46
N ALA A 24 14.66 -2.90 -15.07
CA ALA A 24 14.21 -1.93 -16.07
C ALA A 24 14.06 -0.51 -15.50
N LEU A 25 13.69 -0.37 -14.21
CA LEU A 25 13.61 0.93 -13.52
C LEU A 25 15.00 1.58 -13.36
N LEU A 26 16.05 0.77 -13.28
CA LEU A 26 17.42 1.24 -13.06
C LEU A 26 18.12 1.70 -14.37
N LYS A 27 17.50 1.52 -15.54
CA LYS A 27 18.02 2.04 -16.81
C LYS A 27 17.96 3.57 -16.83
N PRO A 28 18.93 4.26 -17.45
CA PRO A 28 18.87 5.69 -17.67
C PRO A 28 17.62 6.12 -18.46
N GLY A 29 17.21 7.36 -18.31
CA GLY A 29 16.04 7.93 -18.99
C GLY A 29 14.72 7.59 -18.30
N TYR A 30 13.66 8.19 -18.79
CA TYR A 30 12.29 7.98 -18.37
C TYR A 30 11.50 7.41 -19.56
N TYR A 31 10.55 6.57 -19.33
CA TYR A 31 9.71 5.97 -20.36
C TYR A 31 8.24 6.37 -20.16
N ASN A 32 7.52 6.48 -21.25
CA ASN A 32 6.11 6.86 -21.23
C ASN A 32 5.28 5.78 -20.50
N MET A 33 4.44 6.23 -19.61
CA MET A 33 3.48 5.42 -18.86
C MET A 33 2.13 6.12 -18.91
N HIS A 34 1.06 5.40 -18.60
CA HIS A 34 -0.29 5.97 -18.66
C HIS A 34 -0.48 7.13 -17.67
N ASP A 35 -0.02 6.99 -16.42
CA ASP A 35 -0.02 8.07 -15.41
C ASP A 35 1.42 8.55 -15.16
N ASP A 36 1.94 9.37 -16.07
CA ASP A 36 3.33 9.84 -16.05
C ASP A 36 3.56 11.10 -15.18
N MET A 37 2.53 11.55 -14.46
CA MET A 37 2.56 12.73 -13.58
C MET A 37 3.39 12.56 -12.30
N GLN A 38 4.06 11.44 -12.11
CA GLN A 38 4.72 11.10 -10.83
C GLN A 38 5.84 12.09 -10.47
N MET A 39 6.63 12.54 -11.46
CA MET A 39 7.71 13.52 -11.21
C MET A 39 7.13 14.89 -10.85
N ILE A 40 6.06 15.31 -11.49
CA ILE A 40 5.39 16.59 -11.21
C ILE A 40 4.80 16.57 -9.81
N ARG A 41 4.10 15.49 -9.43
CA ARG A 41 3.56 15.33 -8.07
C ARG A 41 4.67 15.34 -7.00
N GLN A 42 5.83 14.76 -7.31
CA GLN A 42 6.99 14.81 -6.41
C GLN A 42 7.56 16.23 -6.28
N LEU A 43 7.62 16.99 -7.39
CA LEU A 43 8.03 18.40 -7.37
C LEU A 43 7.07 19.22 -6.54
N GLU A 44 5.77 19.06 -6.73
CA GLU A 44 4.74 19.77 -5.98
C GLU A 44 4.82 19.50 -4.47
N LEU A 45 5.07 18.24 -4.07
CA LEU A 45 5.29 17.93 -2.66
C LEU A 45 6.53 18.66 -2.11
N GLU A 46 7.63 18.70 -2.85
CA GLU A 46 8.86 19.37 -2.44
C GLU A 46 8.65 20.87 -2.28
N LYS A 47 7.99 21.53 -3.25
CA LYS A 47 7.63 22.96 -3.17
C LYS A 47 6.74 23.26 -1.97
N CYS A 48 5.70 22.47 -1.79
CA CYS A 48 4.77 22.56 -0.69
C CYS A 48 5.50 22.51 0.68
N ILE A 49 6.46 21.60 0.83
CA ILE A 49 7.27 21.48 2.05
C ILE A 49 8.20 22.69 2.21
N ALA A 50 8.81 23.17 1.11
CA ALA A 50 9.67 24.34 1.12
C ALA A 50 8.90 25.61 1.51
N ASP A 51 7.62 25.72 1.14
CA ASP A 51 6.70 26.78 1.54
C ASP A 51 6.20 26.66 2.99
N GLY A 52 6.66 25.63 3.73
CA GLY A 52 6.29 25.40 5.13
C GLY A 52 4.94 24.68 5.33
N GLN A 53 4.32 24.18 4.27
CA GLN A 53 3.08 23.41 4.39
C GLN A 53 3.38 21.97 4.85
N ILE A 54 3.23 21.68 6.12
CA ILE A 54 3.38 20.33 6.69
C ILE A 54 2.14 20.00 7.54
N PRO A 55 1.25 19.11 7.08
CA PRO A 55 1.30 18.35 5.81
C PRO A 55 1.03 19.24 4.58
N CYS A 56 1.58 18.82 3.43
CA CYS A 56 1.28 19.45 2.15
C CYS A 56 -0.19 19.24 1.79
N ARG A 57 -0.86 20.31 1.35
CA ARG A 57 -2.25 20.30 0.93
C ARG A 57 -2.44 20.91 -0.45
N TRP A 58 -1.83 22.06 -0.68
CA TRP A 58 -2.03 22.91 -1.85
C TRP A 58 -0.79 22.90 -2.73
N SER A 59 -0.90 22.29 -3.91
CA SER A 59 0.15 22.24 -4.93
C SER A 59 0.13 23.52 -5.74
N PRO A 60 1.16 24.37 -5.66
CA PRO A 60 1.09 25.77 -6.14
C PRO A 60 1.02 25.88 -7.67
N ASP A 61 1.74 25.03 -8.43
CA ASP A 61 1.89 25.15 -9.87
C ASP A 61 0.76 24.47 -10.66
N LEU A 62 -0.02 23.60 -10.00
CA LEU A 62 -1.12 22.90 -10.67
C LEU A 62 -2.32 23.82 -10.90
N GLY A 63 -3.26 23.39 -11.76
CA GLY A 63 -4.46 24.15 -12.06
C GLY A 63 -4.13 25.47 -12.78
N TYR A 64 -3.23 25.46 -13.77
CA TYR A 64 -2.79 26.65 -14.54
C TYR A 64 -2.19 27.74 -13.65
N GLU A 65 -1.38 27.35 -12.67
CA GLU A 65 -0.71 28.23 -11.67
C GLU A 65 -1.68 28.88 -10.65
N TYR A 66 -2.95 28.49 -10.65
CA TYR A 66 -3.89 28.91 -9.59
C TYR A 66 -3.79 28.04 -8.34
N GLY A 67 -3.04 26.96 -8.41
CA GLY A 67 -2.92 25.96 -7.36
C GLY A 67 -4.03 24.91 -7.38
N TYR A 68 -3.75 23.79 -6.75
CA TYR A 68 -4.67 22.66 -6.70
C TYR A 68 -4.53 21.90 -5.37
N PRO A 69 -5.64 21.51 -4.69
CA PRO A 69 -5.60 20.80 -3.41
C PRO A 69 -5.26 19.31 -3.59
N LEU A 70 -4.15 19.01 -4.29
CA LEU A 70 -3.79 17.64 -4.69
C LEU A 70 -3.73 16.72 -3.48
N PHE A 71 -2.90 17.06 -2.48
CA PHE A 71 -2.63 16.17 -1.35
C PHE A 71 -3.70 16.19 -0.25
N ASN A 72 -4.77 16.94 -0.44
CA ASN A 72 -6.00 16.75 0.33
C ASN A 72 -6.74 15.47 -0.07
N PHE A 73 -6.62 15.05 -1.34
CA PHE A 73 -7.40 13.93 -1.89
C PHE A 73 -6.52 12.82 -2.47
N TYR A 74 -5.29 13.13 -2.82
CA TYR A 74 -4.33 12.18 -3.39
C TYR A 74 -3.37 11.67 -2.31
N PRO A 75 -3.32 10.34 -2.04
CA PRO A 75 -2.56 9.80 -0.93
C PRO A 75 -1.06 10.09 -1.03
N PRO A 76 -0.42 10.64 0.03
CA PRO A 76 0.93 11.21 -0.08
C PRO A 76 2.07 10.22 0.15
N LEU A 77 1.84 9.00 0.67
CA LEU A 77 2.92 8.13 1.14
C LEU A 77 4.03 7.85 0.11
N PRO A 78 3.73 7.51 -1.16
CA PRO A 78 4.79 7.25 -2.13
C PRO A 78 5.70 8.47 -2.34
N TYR A 79 5.12 9.66 -2.36
CA TYR A 79 5.86 10.93 -2.53
C TYR A 79 6.63 11.32 -1.30
N MET A 80 6.13 11.00 -0.08
CA MET A 80 6.89 11.14 1.15
C MET A 80 8.14 10.26 1.16
N VAL A 81 8.05 9.03 0.64
CA VAL A 81 9.22 8.16 0.44
C VAL A 81 10.15 8.74 -0.62
N GLY A 82 9.62 9.24 -1.74
CA GLY A 82 10.38 9.94 -2.76
C GLY A 82 11.10 11.18 -2.23
N GLN A 83 10.47 11.90 -1.28
CA GLN A 83 11.06 13.07 -0.66
C GLN A 83 12.30 12.73 0.17
N VAL A 84 12.37 11.56 0.78
CA VAL A 84 13.62 11.10 1.45
C VAL A 84 14.77 11.04 0.45
N PHE A 85 14.55 10.57 -0.78
CA PHE A 85 15.57 10.57 -1.82
C PHE A 85 15.90 11.97 -2.32
N ARG A 86 14.89 12.85 -2.41
CA ARG A 86 15.11 14.27 -2.76
C ARG A 86 15.98 15.00 -1.75
N THR A 87 15.76 14.80 -0.46
CA THR A 87 16.59 15.39 0.59
C THR A 87 18.05 14.92 0.56
N LEU A 88 18.31 13.75 -0.06
CA LEU A 88 19.67 13.24 -0.33
C LEU A 88 20.28 13.80 -1.63
N GLY A 89 19.61 14.74 -2.32
CA GLY A 89 20.09 15.36 -3.56
C GLY A 89 19.86 14.52 -4.82
N ILE A 90 19.08 13.43 -4.73
CA ILE A 90 18.75 12.58 -5.88
C ILE A 90 17.74 13.30 -6.80
N SER A 91 17.90 13.23 -8.13
CA SER A 91 17.00 13.88 -9.08
C SER A 91 15.57 13.36 -8.98
N PHE A 92 14.58 14.16 -9.43
CA PHE A 92 13.16 13.79 -9.40
C PHE A 92 12.89 12.46 -10.09
N MET A 93 13.44 12.26 -11.28
CA MET A 93 13.31 11.01 -12.03
C MET A 93 13.82 9.80 -11.24
N TRP A 94 15.00 9.91 -10.66
CA TRP A 94 15.58 8.82 -9.88
C TRP A 94 14.84 8.62 -8.55
N SER A 95 14.34 9.67 -7.92
CA SER A 95 13.54 9.55 -6.69
C SER A 95 12.27 8.76 -6.93
N VAL A 96 11.54 9.04 -8.02
CA VAL A 96 10.34 8.28 -8.41
C VAL A 96 10.68 6.82 -8.69
N LYS A 97 11.75 6.55 -9.46
CA LYS A 97 12.19 5.18 -9.76
C LYS A 97 12.60 4.41 -8.51
N LEU A 98 13.39 5.02 -7.64
CA LEU A 98 13.84 4.40 -6.38
C LEU A 98 12.66 4.12 -5.44
N THR A 99 11.65 4.99 -5.43
CA THR A 99 10.41 4.76 -4.69
C THR A 99 9.70 3.48 -5.16
N ALA A 100 9.65 3.23 -6.48
CA ALA A 100 9.10 1.99 -7.04
C ALA A 100 9.99 0.76 -6.76
N VAL A 101 11.32 0.94 -6.74
CA VAL A 101 12.27 -0.12 -6.35
C VAL A 101 12.06 -0.52 -4.90
N VAL A 102 12.03 0.45 -3.97
CA VAL A 102 11.79 0.18 -2.53
C VAL A 102 10.44 -0.49 -2.33
N GLN A 103 9.40 -0.01 -3.00
CA GLN A 103 8.06 -0.62 -2.99
C GLN A 103 8.13 -2.10 -3.38
N SER A 104 8.89 -2.44 -4.41
CA SER A 104 9.00 -3.81 -4.92
C SER A 104 9.59 -4.77 -3.89
N PHE A 105 10.69 -4.36 -3.23
CA PHE A 105 11.29 -5.15 -2.16
C PHE A 105 10.37 -5.23 -0.93
N ALA A 106 9.74 -4.13 -0.55
CA ALA A 106 8.79 -4.10 0.57
C ALA A 106 7.60 -5.05 0.34
N THR A 107 7.07 -5.10 -0.89
CA THR A 107 6.00 -6.03 -1.30
C THR A 107 6.42 -7.50 -1.13
N GLY A 108 7.62 -7.85 -1.59
CA GLY A 108 8.15 -9.21 -1.42
C GLY A 108 8.34 -9.57 0.06
N LEU A 109 8.94 -8.66 0.83
CA LEU A 109 9.21 -8.88 2.25
C LEU A 109 7.92 -8.99 3.09
N SER A 110 6.90 -8.20 2.78
CA SER A 110 5.62 -8.25 3.47
C SER A 110 4.90 -9.60 3.27
N MET A 111 4.86 -10.09 2.03
CA MET A 111 4.27 -11.40 1.72
C MET A 111 5.10 -12.54 2.29
N PHE A 112 6.44 -12.45 2.22
CA PHE A 112 7.33 -13.42 2.86
C PHE A 112 7.05 -13.52 4.37
N ALA A 113 6.89 -12.38 5.05
CA ALA A 113 6.63 -12.36 6.48
C ALA A 113 5.28 -13.02 6.83
N LEU A 114 4.22 -12.71 6.08
CA LEU A 114 2.89 -13.29 6.27
C LEU A 114 2.93 -14.81 6.10
N VAL A 115 3.38 -15.30 4.95
CA VAL A 115 3.29 -16.72 4.63
C VAL A 115 4.32 -17.56 5.40
N SER A 116 5.48 -16.97 5.75
CA SER A 116 6.41 -17.62 6.68
C SER A 116 5.82 -17.83 8.06
N TYR A 117 4.98 -16.91 8.52
CA TYR A 117 4.26 -17.05 9.78
C TYR A 117 3.14 -18.09 9.70
N LEU A 118 2.36 -18.09 8.60
CA LEU A 118 1.22 -19.00 8.43
C LEU A 118 1.62 -20.45 8.18
N VAL A 119 2.73 -20.67 7.47
CA VAL A 119 3.14 -22.00 6.97
C VAL A 119 4.60 -22.28 7.35
N ASN A 120 5.55 -21.73 6.61
CA ASN A 120 6.99 -21.86 6.86
C ASN A 120 7.80 -20.92 5.93
N PRO A 121 9.09 -20.69 6.20
CA PRO A 121 9.91 -19.78 5.40
C PRO A 121 10.11 -20.18 3.92
N THR A 122 9.94 -21.46 3.56
CA THR A 122 10.03 -21.89 2.14
C THR A 122 8.78 -21.49 1.38
N ALA A 123 7.61 -21.76 1.95
CA ALA A 123 6.34 -21.28 1.41
C ALA A 123 6.33 -19.75 1.33
N GLY A 124 6.88 -19.06 2.37
CA GLY A 124 7.04 -17.61 2.37
C GLY A 124 7.84 -17.10 1.18
N LEU A 125 9.00 -17.72 0.88
CA LEU A 125 9.82 -17.34 -0.27
C LEU A 125 9.07 -17.51 -1.60
N ILE A 126 8.45 -18.67 -1.79
CA ILE A 126 7.70 -18.98 -3.01
C ILE A 126 6.54 -18.00 -3.20
N SER A 127 5.72 -17.79 -2.17
CA SER A 127 4.59 -16.86 -2.23
C SER A 127 5.02 -15.41 -2.47
N ALA A 128 6.15 -14.99 -1.88
CA ALA A 128 6.71 -13.67 -2.09
C ALA A 128 7.14 -13.46 -3.55
N LEU A 129 7.76 -14.47 -4.18
CA LEU A 129 8.12 -14.41 -5.59
C LEU A 129 6.89 -14.34 -6.49
N PHE A 130 5.87 -15.18 -6.28
CA PHE A 130 4.62 -15.08 -7.03
C PHE A 130 3.96 -13.71 -6.86
N TYR A 131 4.02 -13.12 -5.68
CA TYR A 131 3.45 -11.81 -5.41
C TYR A 131 4.23 -10.68 -6.09
N VAL A 132 5.57 -10.75 -6.09
CA VAL A 132 6.45 -9.79 -6.77
C VAL A 132 6.33 -9.90 -8.29
N TYR A 133 6.22 -11.09 -8.83
CA TYR A 133 6.13 -11.34 -10.27
C TYR A 133 4.71 -11.44 -10.81
N ALA A 134 3.70 -11.11 -10.01
CA ALA A 134 2.31 -11.07 -10.47
C ALA A 134 2.18 -10.13 -11.68
N PRO A 135 1.56 -10.57 -12.80
CA PRO A 135 1.42 -9.74 -14.00
C PRO A 135 0.78 -8.38 -13.73
N TYR A 136 -0.25 -8.34 -12.89
CA TYR A 136 -0.91 -7.10 -12.50
C TYR A 136 0.05 -6.08 -11.85
N ARG A 137 1.00 -6.56 -11.05
CA ARG A 137 2.02 -5.69 -10.47
C ARG A 137 2.95 -5.10 -11.53
N ALA A 138 3.35 -5.91 -12.52
CA ALA A 138 4.17 -5.42 -13.63
C ALA A 138 3.43 -4.35 -14.43
N VAL A 139 2.13 -4.56 -14.70
CA VAL A 139 1.27 -3.57 -15.36
C VAL A 139 1.19 -2.28 -14.54
N ASN A 140 1.00 -2.36 -13.21
CA ASN A 140 0.93 -1.17 -12.35
C ASN A 140 2.22 -0.33 -12.37
N ILE A 141 3.38 -0.97 -12.42
CA ILE A 141 4.67 -0.27 -12.36
C ILE A 141 5.13 0.19 -13.74
N TYR A 142 5.02 -0.65 -14.76
CA TYR A 142 5.66 -0.43 -16.05
C TYR A 142 4.73 0.12 -17.14
N VAL A 143 3.42 -0.05 -16.98
CA VAL A 143 2.42 0.39 -17.97
C VAL A 143 1.58 1.53 -17.44
N ARG A 144 0.99 1.35 -16.26
CA ARG A 144 0.06 2.32 -15.68
C ARG A 144 0.75 3.45 -14.91
N ALA A 145 1.96 3.22 -14.39
CA ALA A 145 2.59 4.07 -13.38
C ALA A 145 1.71 4.30 -12.13
N ALA A 146 0.90 3.33 -11.77
CA ALA A 146 -0.02 3.40 -10.63
C ALA A 146 0.73 3.23 -9.29
N MET A 147 1.63 4.17 -9.00
CA MET A 147 2.57 4.11 -7.88
C MET A 147 1.85 3.98 -6.54
N ASN A 148 0.77 4.71 -6.34
CA ASN A 148 -0.01 4.69 -5.12
C ASN A 148 -0.67 3.33 -4.88
N GLU A 149 -1.26 2.74 -5.92
CA GLU A 149 -1.85 1.40 -5.86
C GLU A 149 -0.79 0.33 -5.61
N ALA A 150 0.37 0.44 -6.24
CA ALA A 150 1.49 -0.47 -6.01
C ALA A 150 1.97 -0.44 -4.55
N TRP A 151 2.02 0.74 -3.91
CA TRP A 151 2.36 0.88 -2.49
C TRP A 151 1.30 0.26 -1.56
N ALA A 152 0.01 0.33 -1.89
CA ALA A 152 -1.04 -0.33 -1.13
C ALA A 152 -0.78 -1.84 -0.98
N ALA A 153 -0.27 -2.49 -2.03
CA ALA A 153 0.06 -3.91 -2.02
C ALA A 153 1.12 -4.32 -0.97
N VAL A 154 1.95 -3.39 -0.50
CA VAL A 154 2.90 -3.63 0.60
C VAL A 154 2.17 -3.93 1.91
N PHE A 155 1.06 -3.24 2.15
CA PHE A 155 0.39 -3.25 3.45
C PHE A 155 -0.64 -4.38 3.59
N PHE A 156 -1.16 -4.94 2.49
CA PHE A 156 -2.12 -6.05 2.54
C PHE A 156 -1.60 -7.25 3.35
N PRO A 157 -0.42 -7.81 3.04
CA PRO A 157 0.10 -8.92 3.82
C PRO A 157 0.44 -8.55 5.27
N LEU A 158 0.89 -7.32 5.52
CA LEU A 158 1.23 -6.87 6.87
C LEU A 158 -0.01 -6.78 7.77
N ILE A 159 -1.12 -6.23 7.25
CA ILE A 159 -2.40 -6.16 7.97
C ILE A 159 -2.87 -7.58 8.33
N PHE A 160 -2.88 -8.50 7.37
CA PHE A 160 -3.26 -9.90 7.61
C PHE A 160 -2.35 -10.57 8.64
N LEU A 161 -1.04 -10.35 8.55
CA LEU A 161 -0.06 -10.89 9.49
C LEU A 161 -0.31 -10.43 10.93
N TYR A 162 -0.49 -9.10 11.12
CA TYR A 162 -0.62 -8.56 12.46
C TYR A 162 -1.99 -8.84 13.07
N ILE A 163 -3.06 -8.88 12.28
CA ILE A 163 -4.37 -9.39 12.72
C ILE A 163 -4.21 -10.83 13.23
N LYS A 164 -3.61 -11.71 12.44
CA LYS A 164 -3.41 -13.12 12.81
C LYS A 164 -2.58 -13.27 14.07
N LYS A 165 -1.47 -12.52 14.21
CA LYS A 165 -0.62 -12.55 15.42
C LYS A 165 -1.37 -12.11 16.67
N ILE A 166 -2.23 -11.10 16.58
CA ILE A 166 -3.04 -10.64 17.70
C ILE A 166 -4.05 -11.73 18.11
N ILE A 167 -4.72 -12.34 17.14
CA ILE A 167 -5.70 -13.40 17.37
C ILE A 167 -5.04 -14.65 17.96
N ASP A 168 -3.90 -15.07 17.46
CA ASP A 168 -3.15 -16.23 17.95
C ASP A 168 -2.52 -16.02 19.35
N LYS A 169 -2.68 -14.81 19.92
CA LYS A 169 -2.01 -14.40 21.17
C LYS A 169 -0.47 -14.51 21.09
N ASN A 170 0.08 -14.57 19.89
CA ASN A 170 1.51 -14.50 19.60
C ASN A 170 1.92 -13.04 19.29
N SER A 171 1.38 -12.14 20.10
CA SER A 171 1.58 -10.70 19.97
C SER A 171 2.52 -10.20 21.05
N THR A 172 3.39 -9.27 20.69
CA THR A 172 4.17 -8.45 21.62
C THR A 172 3.46 -7.12 21.86
N LYS A 173 3.91 -6.30 22.80
CA LYS A 173 3.35 -4.96 23.06
C LYS A 173 3.37 -4.06 21.82
N ILE A 174 4.30 -4.29 20.87
CA ILE A 174 4.43 -3.51 19.65
C ILE A 174 3.52 -4.02 18.51
N THR A 175 2.98 -5.24 18.58
CA THR A 175 2.19 -5.82 17.49
C THR A 175 0.94 -5.00 17.13
N PRO A 176 0.14 -4.47 18.08
CA PRO A 176 -0.98 -3.59 17.76
C PRO A 176 -0.55 -2.28 17.09
N ILE A 177 0.62 -1.74 17.45
CA ILE A 177 1.21 -0.55 16.83
C ILE A 177 1.61 -0.86 15.38
N LEU A 178 2.21 -2.01 15.12
CA LEU A 178 2.58 -2.44 13.77
C LEU A 178 1.35 -2.67 12.89
N LEU A 179 0.24 -3.17 13.45
CA LEU A 179 -1.04 -3.23 12.75
C LEU A 179 -1.54 -1.81 12.43
N ALA A 180 -1.54 -0.91 13.40
CA ALA A 180 -1.95 0.48 13.19
C ALA A 180 -1.11 1.15 12.08
N LEU A 181 0.22 1.04 12.13
CA LEU A 181 1.11 1.59 11.10
C LEU A 181 0.89 0.96 9.71
N SER A 182 0.55 -0.34 9.65
CA SER A 182 0.22 -1.00 8.38
C SER A 182 -1.10 -0.46 7.80
N ILE A 183 -2.09 -0.18 8.64
CA ILE A 183 -3.35 0.45 8.24
C ILE A 183 -3.10 1.90 7.78
N VAL A 184 -2.32 2.69 8.54
CA VAL A 184 -1.91 4.05 8.13
C VAL A 184 -1.22 4.02 6.77
N GLY A 185 -0.27 3.09 6.58
CA GLY A 185 0.42 2.94 5.31
C GLY A 185 -0.53 2.68 4.15
N LEU A 186 -1.56 1.85 4.33
CA LEU A 186 -2.61 1.63 3.33
C LEU A 186 -3.45 2.88 3.10
N MET A 187 -3.88 3.56 4.17
CA MET A 187 -4.67 4.80 4.10
C MET A 187 -3.95 5.92 3.33
N LEU A 188 -2.65 6.06 3.57
CA LEU A 188 -1.81 7.07 2.91
C LEU A 188 -1.26 6.61 1.55
N SER A 189 -1.60 5.39 1.09
CA SER A 189 -1.18 4.87 -0.22
C SER A 189 -2.28 4.98 -1.26
N HIS A 190 -3.51 4.49 -1.00
CA HIS A 190 -4.53 4.41 -2.06
C HIS A 190 -5.95 4.27 -1.50
N ASN A 191 -6.80 5.29 -1.72
CA ASN A 191 -8.16 5.33 -1.18
C ASN A 191 -9.08 4.18 -1.67
N PRO A 192 -9.18 3.89 -2.98
CA PRO A 192 -10.02 2.79 -3.44
C PRO A 192 -9.57 1.43 -2.88
N MET A 193 -8.26 1.19 -2.79
CA MET A 193 -7.75 -0.07 -2.23
C MET A 193 -8.00 -0.16 -0.73
N LEU A 194 -7.98 0.96 0.01
CA LEU A 194 -8.38 0.98 1.41
C LEU A 194 -9.82 0.51 1.57
N LEU A 195 -10.74 1.05 0.76
CA LEU A 195 -12.16 0.71 0.82
C LEU A 195 -12.38 -0.79 0.58
N VAL A 196 -11.84 -1.31 -0.52
CA VAL A 196 -11.98 -2.72 -0.89
C VAL A 196 -11.31 -3.63 0.14
N PHE A 197 -10.07 -3.32 0.51
CA PHE A 197 -9.28 -4.20 1.38
C PHE A 197 -9.74 -4.16 2.84
N SER A 198 -10.42 -3.12 3.28
CA SER A 198 -11.02 -3.07 4.62
C SER A 198 -12.03 -4.20 4.84
N VAL A 199 -12.84 -4.51 3.82
CA VAL A 199 -13.79 -5.63 3.84
C VAL A 199 -13.04 -6.97 3.96
N PHE A 200 -11.99 -7.18 3.15
CA PHE A 200 -11.17 -8.40 3.23
C PHE A 200 -10.45 -8.52 4.57
N SER A 201 -9.99 -7.41 5.15
CA SER A 201 -9.35 -7.41 6.47
C SER A 201 -10.31 -7.82 7.58
N LEU A 202 -11.56 -7.34 7.52
CA LEU A 202 -12.61 -7.72 8.45
C LEU A 202 -12.97 -9.21 8.29
N LEU A 203 -13.18 -9.68 7.07
CA LEU A 203 -13.46 -11.10 6.79
C LEU A 203 -12.32 -11.99 7.25
N TRP A 204 -11.06 -11.58 7.05
CA TRP A 204 -9.89 -12.30 7.55
C TRP A 204 -9.86 -12.39 9.08
N ALA A 205 -10.15 -11.29 9.78
CA ALA A 205 -10.22 -11.28 11.23
C ALA A 205 -11.33 -12.23 11.75
N ILE A 206 -12.52 -12.16 11.16
CA ILE A 206 -13.64 -13.05 11.50
C ILE A 206 -13.25 -14.50 11.24
N PHE A 207 -12.71 -14.82 10.07
CA PHE A 207 -12.27 -16.17 9.71
C PHE A 207 -11.25 -16.72 10.71
N CYS A 208 -10.22 -15.94 11.05
CA CYS A 208 -9.21 -16.36 12.02
C CYS A 208 -9.81 -16.57 13.43
N LEU A 209 -10.74 -15.73 13.86
CA LEU A 209 -11.44 -15.89 15.14
C LEU A 209 -12.31 -17.15 15.15
N CYS A 210 -13.03 -17.42 14.07
CA CYS A 210 -13.86 -18.62 13.92
C CYS A 210 -13.02 -19.91 13.95
N LEU A 211 -11.90 -19.93 13.25
CA LEU A 211 -10.97 -21.07 13.26
C LEU A 211 -10.44 -21.37 14.67
N GLN A 212 -10.17 -20.32 15.44
CA GLN A 212 -9.58 -20.50 16.79
C GLN A 212 -10.62 -20.86 17.85
N HIS A 213 -11.84 -20.35 17.77
CA HIS A 213 -12.80 -20.38 18.88
C HIS A 213 -14.06 -21.22 18.66
N LYS A 214 -14.25 -21.82 17.48
CA LYS A 214 -15.34 -22.76 17.10
C LYS A 214 -16.78 -22.33 17.40
N THR A 215 -17.04 -21.42 18.35
CA THR A 215 -18.38 -20.92 18.72
C THR A 215 -18.38 -19.40 18.86
N VAL A 216 -19.45 -18.76 18.39
CA VAL A 216 -19.66 -17.31 18.46
C VAL A 216 -19.55 -16.78 19.91
N LYS A 217 -20.12 -17.52 20.87
CA LYS A 217 -20.05 -17.17 22.30
C LYS A 217 -18.59 -17.07 22.81
N ASN A 218 -17.71 -17.94 22.33
CA ASN A 218 -16.30 -17.92 22.70
C ASN A 218 -15.51 -16.80 22.03
N ILE A 219 -15.93 -16.36 20.83
CA ILE A 219 -15.37 -15.18 20.16
C ILE A 219 -15.61 -13.93 20.99
N PHE A 220 -16.84 -13.69 21.44
CA PHE A 220 -17.17 -12.52 22.26
C PHE A 220 -16.46 -12.51 23.64
N LYS A 221 -16.04 -13.67 24.14
CA LYS A 221 -15.21 -13.74 25.36
C LYS A 221 -13.75 -13.27 25.15
N GLN A 222 -13.30 -13.09 23.89
CA GLN A 222 -11.94 -12.61 23.58
C GLN A 222 -11.83 -11.08 23.62
N THR A 223 -12.37 -10.47 24.65
CA THR A 223 -12.46 -9.00 24.80
C THR A 223 -11.11 -8.31 24.60
N SER A 224 -10.00 -8.86 25.16
CA SER A 224 -8.67 -8.27 25.00
C SER A 224 -8.16 -8.27 23.56
N THR A 225 -8.44 -9.34 22.79
CA THR A 225 -8.08 -9.47 21.37
C THR A 225 -8.89 -8.46 20.54
N ILE A 226 -10.22 -8.41 20.75
CA ILE A 226 -11.12 -7.49 20.04
C ILE A 226 -10.73 -6.04 20.33
N VAL A 227 -10.50 -5.72 21.60
CA VAL A 227 -10.08 -4.37 22.03
C VAL A 227 -8.71 -4.01 21.40
N SER A 228 -7.78 -4.95 21.27
CA SER A 228 -6.50 -4.68 20.61
C SER A 228 -6.65 -4.38 19.12
N LEU A 229 -7.52 -5.10 18.41
CA LEU A 229 -7.83 -4.83 16.99
C LEU A 229 -8.48 -3.45 16.82
N ILE A 230 -9.49 -3.13 17.65
CA ILE A 230 -10.18 -1.83 17.61
C ILE A 230 -9.21 -0.70 17.95
N LYS A 231 -8.40 -0.84 19.00
CA LYS A 231 -7.37 0.15 19.35
C LYS A 231 -6.41 0.41 18.20
N SER A 232 -5.96 -0.66 17.50
CA SER A 232 -5.08 -0.50 16.33
C SER A 232 -5.75 0.31 15.21
N ALA A 233 -7.03 0.06 14.94
CA ALA A 233 -7.80 0.81 13.95
C ALA A 233 -7.98 2.29 14.37
N LEU A 234 -8.31 2.55 15.64
CA LEU A 234 -8.47 3.91 16.16
C LEU A 234 -7.15 4.69 16.15
N ILE A 235 -6.04 4.06 16.51
CA ILE A 235 -4.70 4.66 16.41
C ILE A 235 -4.39 4.99 14.94
N ALA A 236 -4.72 4.09 14.00
CA ALA A 236 -4.51 4.32 12.58
C ALA A 236 -5.32 5.52 12.08
N LEU A 237 -6.60 5.61 12.44
CA LEU A 237 -7.44 6.77 12.13
C LEU A 237 -6.87 8.08 12.70
N GLY A 238 -6.41 8.06 13.94
CA GLY A 238 -5.79 9.24 14.56
C GLY A 238 -4.50 9.67 13.86
N LEU A 239 -3.61 8.71 13.54
CA LEU A 239 -2.33 9.01 12.87
C LEU A 239 -2.52 9.47 11.41
N SER A 240 -3.56 9.04 10.73
CA SER A 240 -3.87 9.45 9.35
C SER A 240 -4.88 10.60 9.26
N ALA A 241 -5.35 11.14 10.40
CA ALA A 241 -6.40 12.16 10.46
C ALA A 241 -6.09 13.41 9.62
N PHE A 242 -4.80 13.81 9.56
CA PHE A 242 -4.37 14.95 8.76
C PHE A 242 -4.69 14.82 7.26
N TYR A 243 -4.82 13.57 6.76
CA TYR A 243 -5.19 13.24 5.40
C TYR A 243 -6.67 12.81 5.30
N THR A 244 -7.10 11.89 6.19
CA THR A 244 -8.44 11.29 6.09
C THR A 244 -9.57 12.25 6.41
N LEU A 245 -9.38 13.20 7.33
CA LEU A 245 -10.42 14.20 7.65
C LEU A 245 -10.69 15.13 6.45
N PRO A 246 -9.70 15.74 5.78
CA PRO A 246 -9.95 16.48 4.54
C PRO A 246 -10.65 15.65 3.48
N VAL A 247 -10.23 14.41 3.24
CA VAL A 247 -10.90 13.52 2.26
C VAL A 247 -12.39 13.37 2.56
N ILE A 248 -12.76 13.22 3.83
CA ILE A 248 -14.16 13.00 4.23
C ILE A 248 -14.97 14.31 4.21
N PHE A 249 -14.44 15.38 4.80
CA PHE A 249 -15.20 16.60 5.02
C PHE A 249 -15.16 17.59 3.86
N GLU A 250 -14.12 17.54 3.04
CA GLU A 250 -13.94 18.46 1.92
C GLU A 250 -14.30 17.82 0.56
N ALA A 251 -14.66 16.53 0.52
CA ALA A 251 -15.07 15.85 -0.72
C ALA A 251 -16.22 16.57 -1.45
N GLY A 252 -17.16 17.13 -0.71
CA GLY A 252 -18.28 17.90 -1.26
C GLY A 252 -17.88 19.22 -1.95
N LEU A 253 -16.64 19.68 -1.76
CA LEU A 253 -16.10 20.86 -2.46
C LEU A 253 -15.50 20.49 -3.83
N THR A 254 -15.44 19.21 -4.17
CA THR A 254 -14.93 18.69 -5.43
C THR A 254 -16.08 18.25 -6.34
N LYS A 255 -15.81 18.17 -7.64
CA LYS A 255 -16.78 17.66 -8.63
C LYS A 255 -16.73 16.12 -8.72
N ILE A 256 -16.77 15.43 -7.56
CA ILE A 256 -16.65 13.97 -7.51
C ILE A 256 -17.77 13.26 -8.28
N ASP A 257 -18.94 13.89 -8.41
CA ASP A 257 -20.10 13.35 -9.15
C ASP A 257 -19.77 13.05 -10.63
N THR A 258 -18.79 13.74 -11.21
CA THR A 258 -18.32 13.46 -12.57
C THR A 258 -17.63 12.11 -12.70
N MET A 259 -17.16 11.52 -11.59
CA MET A 259 -16.52 10.20 -11.53
C MET A 259 -17.52 9.05 -11.68
N PHE A 260 -18.82 9.32 -11.67
CA PHE A 260 -19.87 8.31 -11.86
C PHE A 260 -20.52 8.40 -13.24
N GLN A 261 -20.01 9.25 -14.14
CA GLN A 261 -20.61 9.52 -15.45
C GLN A 261 -19.61 9.23 -16.59
N GLY A 262 -20.16 8.90 -17.77
CA GLY A 262 -19.38 8.71 -18.99
C GLY A 262 -18.33 7.60 -18.85
N TYR A 263 -17.10 7.88 -19.21
CA TYR A 263 -15.97 6.92 -19.12
C TYR A 263 -15.75 6.39 -17.72
N TYR A 264 -16.04 7.17 -16.67
CA TYR A 264 -15.83 6.75 -15.28
C TYR A 264 -17.00 5.95 -14.70
N ASN A 265 -18.08 5.75 -15.45
CA ASN A 265 -19.15 4.86 -15.00
C ASN A 265 -18.63 3.42 -14.92
N TYR A 266 -18.67 2.83 -13.73
CA TYR A 266 -18.14 1.48 -13.46
C TYR A 266 -18.83 0.39 -14.30
N GLU A 267 -20.09 0.59 -14.70
CA GLU A 267 -20.86 -0.38 -15.48
C GLU A 267 -20.25 -0.66 -16.85
N VAL A 268 -19.61 0.35 -17.48
CA VAL A 268 -18.97 0.17 -18.79
C VAL A 268 -17.63 -0.55 -18.72
N HIS A 269 -17.12 -0.80 -17.50
CA HIS A 269 -15.84 -1.46 -17.26
C HIS A 269 -15.97 -2.92 -16.78
N PHE A 270 -17.17 -3.48 -16.73
CA PHE A 270 -17.33 -4.91 -16.45
C PHE A 270 -16.70 -5.75 -17.55
N VAL A 271 -15.81 -6.64 -17.13
CA VAL A 271 -15.15 -7.59 -18.04
C VAL A 271 -16.04 -8.80 -18.34
N GLY A 272 -16.07 -9.23 -19.58
CA GLY A 272 -16.69 -10.51 -19.93
C GLY A 272 -15.87 -11.69 -19.37
N LEU A 273 -16.55 -12.82 -19.08
CA LEU A 273 -15.88 -13.99 -18.49
C LEU A 273 -14.67 -14.48 -19.31
N PHE A 274 -14.72 -14.35 -20.65
CA PHE A 274 -13.60 -14.75 -21.51
C PHE A 274 -12.35 -13.88 -21.29
N GLN A 275 -12.51 -12.61 -20.93
CA GLN A 275 -11.39 -11.69 -20.67
C GLN A 275 -10.58 -12.06 -19.41
N LEU A 276 -11.14 -12.90 -18.53
CA LEU A 276 -10.41 -13.45 -17.39
C LEU A 276 -9.33 -14.46 -17.80
N PHE A 277 -9.47 -15.03 -18.99
CA PHE A 277 -8.58 -16.09 -19.51
C PHE A 277 -7.76 -15.64 -20.71
N ILE A 278 -8.18 -14.59 -21.40
CA ILE A 278 -7.49 -14.04 -22.59
C ILE A 278 -7.10 -12.60 -22.27
N SER A 279 -5.82 -12.39 -22.09
CA SER A 279 -5.26 -11.02 -21.91
C SER A 279 -5.15 -10.34 -23.27
N ASN A 280 -5.69 -9.13 -23.38
CA ASN A 280 -5.53 -8.26 -24.55
C ASN A 280 -4.39 -7.25 -24.35
N PHE A 281 -3.48 -7.49 -23.40
CA PHE A 281 -2.31 -6.65 -23.14
C PHE A 281 -1.04 -7.25 -23.75
#